data_78211bd2354e77e6e97515650ca1f170
#
_entry.id   78211bd2354e77e6e97515650ca1f170
#
_cell.length_a   1.000
_cell.length_b   1.000
_cell.length_c   1.000
_cell.angle_alpha   90.00
_cell.angle_beta   90.00
_cell.angle_gamma   90.00
#
_symmetry.space_group_name_H-M   'P 1'
#
loop_
_entity.id
_entity.type
_entity.pdbx_description
1 polymer ?
#
loop_
_entity_poly.entity_id
_entity_poly.type
_entity_poly.pdbx_seq_one_letter_code
_entity_poly.pdbx_strand_id
1 'polypeptide(L)'
;MLHSLGVHTLQLLTQAAACVLLFPRFLLTALMLWLLDFLCIRKKMLTMPTAEEAAGAGEEPPPDDPPVCVSDSNRMFTLESLKAVWHGQKLDFFKSAHVGSLAPNPEVIQLDGQKRLRILDFARGKRPLILNFGSCTXPPFMARLRSFQRLAAHFVDIADFLLVYIEEAHPSDGWVSSDAAYKIPKHQCLQDRLRAAQLMREGAPDCPLAVDTMDNASSAAYGAYFERLYIIQEEKVMYQGGRGPEGYKISELRSWLDQYKTRLQSPSTVVIQV
;
A
#
# COMPACT_ATOMS: atom_id res chain seq x y z
N MET A 1 -20.20 -25.31 -23.79
CA MET A 1 -20.39 -24.02 -24.48
C MET A 1 -21.43 -23.13 -23.78
N LEU A 2 -22.67 -23.61 -23.58
CA LEU A 2 -23.74 -22.87 -22.89
C LEU A 2 -23.40 -22.51 -21.44
N HIS A 3 -22.71 -23.41 -20.69
CA HIS A 3 -22.31 -23.18 -19.31
C HIS A 3 -21.26 -22.04 -19.21
N SER A 4 -20.33 -22.02 -20.16
CA SER A 4 -19.29 -20.98 -20.24
C SER A 4 -19.91 -19.60 -20.56
N LEU A 5 -20.90 -19.56 -21.44
CA LEU A 5 -21.64 -18.34 -21.81
C LEU A 5 -22.41 -17.79 -20.61
N GLY A 6 -23.04 -18.65 -19.80
CA GLY A 6 -23.78 -18.25 -18.61
C GLY A 6 -22.87 -17.65 -17.54
N VAL A 7 -21.68 -18.24 -17.32
CA VAL A 7 -20.69 -17.74 -16.37
C VAL A 7 -20.19 -16.38 -16.80
N HIS A 8 -19.89 -16.20 -18.10
CA HIS A 8 -19.44 -14.90 -18.65
C HIS A 8 -20.50 -13.81 -18.48
N THR A 9 -21.78 -14.14 -18.77
CA THR A 9 -22.89 -13.20 -18.62
C THR A 9 -23.06 -12.79 -17.17
N LEU A 10 -23.00 -13.75 -16.23
CA LEU A 10 -23.11 -13.47 -14.80
C LEU A 10 -21.97 -12.59 -14.32
N GLN A 11 -20.75 -12.85 -14.79
CA GLN A 11 -19.57 -12.02 -14.47
C GLN A 11 -19.76 -10.58 -14.92
N LEU A 12 -20.23 -10.39 -16.16
CA LEU A 12 -20.48 -9.04 -16.73
C LEU A 12 -21.56 -8.31 -15.93
N LEU A 13 -22.64 -9.00 -15.55
CA LEU A 13 -23.71 -8.41 -14.75
C LEU A 13 -23.22 -8.02 -13.35
N THR A 14 -22.40 -8.86 -12.73
CA THR A 14 -21.82 -8.57 -11.41
C THR A 14 -20.91 -7.35 -11.49
N GLN A 15 -20.08 -7.25 -12.52
CA GLN A 15 -19.19 -6.11 -12.74
C GLN A 15 -19.98 -4.84 -12.99
N ALA A 16 -21.04 -4.91 -13.81
CA ALA A 16 -21.91 -3.77 -14.08
C ALA A 16 -22.61 -3.29 -12.81
N ALA A 17 -23.15 -4.21 -11.99
CA ALA A 17 -23.78 -3.86 -10.71
C ALA A 17 -22.79 -3.23 -9.77
N ALA A 18 -21.57 -3.75 -9.67
CA ALA A 18 -20.50 -3.18 -8.85
C ALA A 18 -20.14 -1.78 -9.29
N CYS A 19 -20.06 -1.52 -10.60
CA CYS A 19 -19.77 -0.19 -11.14
C CYS A 19 -20.88 0.79 -10.78
N VAL A 20 -22.15 0.37 -10.84
CA VAL A 20 -23.28 1.20 -10.43
C VAL A 20 -23.17 1.57 -8.94
N LEU A 21 -22.81 0.61 -8.10
CA LEU A 21 -22.66 0.83 -6.64
C LEU A 21 -21.46 1.74 -6.33
N LEU A 22 -20.37 1.64 -7.10
CA LEU A 22 -19.16 2.45 -6.91
C LEU A 22 -19.30 3.87 -7.43
N PHE A 23 -20.21 4.11 -8.38
CA PHE A 23 -20.31 5.38 -9.08
C PHE A 23 -20.57 6.57 -8.14
N PRO A 24 -21.50 6.50 -7.16
CA PRO A 24 -21.66 7.62 -6.22
C PRO A 24 -20.39 7.95 -5.43
N ARG A 25 -19.65 6.93 -4.99
CA ARG A 25 -18.38 7.10 -4.28
C ARG A 25 -17.34 7.76 -5.19
N PHE A 26 -17.29 7.33 -6.45
CA PHE A 26 -16.40 7.91 -7.45
C PHE A 26 -16.73 9.39 -7.70
N LEU A 27 -18.02 9.73 -7.84
CA LEU A 27 -18.45 11.10 -8.05
C LEU A 27 -18.08 11.99 -6.86
N LEU A 28 -18.25 11.49 -5.65
CA LEU A 28 -17.88 12.23 -4.44
C LEU A 28 -16.38 12.50 -4.39
N THR A 29 -15.56 11.51 -4.73
CA THR A 29 -14.10 11.67 -4.81
C THR A 29 -13.71 12.66 -5.90
N ALA A 30 -14.35 12.59 -7.06
CA ALA A 30 -14.11 13.51 -8.19
C ALA A 30 -14.44 14.95 -7.79
N LEU A 31 -15.56 15.16 -7.08
CA LEU A 31 -15.94 16.47 -6.55
C LEU A 31 -14.90 16.98 -5.57
N MET A 32 -14.42 16.13 -4.68
CA MET A 32 -13.39 16.49 -3.70
C MET A 32 -12.10 16.92 -4.40
N LEU A 33 -11.65 16.20 -5.44
CA LEU A 33 -10.45 16.55 -6.19
C LEU A 33 -10.62 17.90 -6.90
N TRP A 34 -11.81 18.14 -7.48
CA TRP A 34 -12.12 19.41 -8.12
C TRP A 34 -12.10 20.57 -7.12
N LEU A 35 -12.68 20.37 -5.93
CA LEU A 35 -12.69 21.38 -4.86
C LEU A 35 -11.27 21.69 -4.37
N LEU A 36 -10.41 20.67 -4.26
CA LEU A 36 -9.02 20.86 -3.85
C LEU A 36 -8.26 21.74 -4.84
N ASP A 37 -8.50 21.56 -6.13
CA ASP A 37 -7.90 22.41 -7.17
C ASP A 37 -8.51 23.81 -7.17
N PHE A 38 -9.84 23.91 -7.05
CA PHE A 38 -10.56 25.18 -7.16
C PHE A 38 -10.31 26.11 -5.96
N LEU A 39 -10.33 25.56 -4.74
CA LEU A 39 -10.26 26.36 -3.52
C LEU A 39 -8.83 26.57 -3.01
N CYS A 40 -7.83 25.94 -3.64
CA CYS A 40 -6.42 26.01 -3.25
C CYS A 40 -6.24 25.68 -1.73
N ILE A 41 -7.07 24.75 -1.23
CA ILE A 41 -7.10 24.38 0.20
C ILE A 41 -5.80 23.69 0.62
N ARG A 42 -5.05 23.17 -0.34
CA ARG A 42 -3.81 22.41 -0.10
C ARG A 42 -2.81 23.15 0.77
N LYS A 43 -2.73 24.46 0.61
CA LYS A 43 -1.85 25.31 1.42
C LYS A 43 -2.19 25.32 2.91
N LYS A 44 -3.47 25.12 3.25
CA LYS A 44 -3.95 25.18 4.63
C LYS A 44 -3.90 23.83 5.36
N MET A 45 -3.88 22.72 4.60
CA MET A 45 -3.88 21.38 5.20
C MET A 45 -2.48 20.86 5.53
N LEU A 46 -1.46 21.52 5.03
CA LEU A 46 -0.07 21.06 5.11
C LEU A 46 0.87 22.15 5.58
N THR A 47 0.59 22.72 6.76
CA THR A 47 1.57 23.56 7.42
C THR A 47 2.72 22.68 7.89
N MET A 48 3.82 22.73 7.17
CA MET A 48 5.06 22.12 7.63
C MET A 48 5.53 22.83 8.89
N PRO A 49 5.99 22.09 9.90
CA PRO A 49 6.73 22.73 10.98
C PRO A 49 7.90 23.49 10.34
N THR A 50 8.08 24.74 10.75
CA THR A 50 9.21 25.56 10.28
C THR A 50 10.52 24.87 10.65
N ALA A 51 11.57 25.14 9.89
CA ALA A 51 12.89 24.59 10.15
C ALA A 51 13.36 24.85 11.59
N GLU A 52 12.85 25.92 12.20
CA GLU A 52 13.13 26.28 13.60
C GLU A 52 12.44 25.33 14.60
N GLU A 53 11.23 24.86 14.30
CA GLU A 53 10.53 23.89 15.14
C GLU A 53 11.18 22.50 15.03
N ALA A 54 11.70 22.16 13.85
CA ALA A 54 12.45 20.93 13.64
C ALA A 54 13.82 20.96 14.35
N ALA A 55 14.43 22.13 14.47
CA ALA A 55 15.73 22.30 15.14
C ALA A 55 15.65 22.31 16.66
N GLY A 56 14.43 22.55 17.21
CA GLY A 56 14.20 22.59 18.66
C GLY A 56 13.75 21.25 19.26
N ALA A 57 13.48 20.26 18.42
CA ALA A 57 13.13 18.92 18.88
C ALA A 57 14.41 18.19 19.26
N GLY A 58 14.68 18.03 20.53
CA GLY A 58 15.78 17.20 21.02
C GLY A 58 15.61 15.76 20.55
N GLU A 59 16.52 14.91 20.88
CA GLU A 59 16.77 13.51 20.44
C GLU A 59 15.55 12.57 20.28
N GLU A 60 14.35 13.06 19.99
CA GLU A 60 13.20 12.19 19.73
C GLU A 60 13.36 11.52 18.36
N PRO A 61 13.09 10.22 18.27
CA PRO A 61 13.13 9.54 16.98
C PRO A 61 12.12 10.14 16.01
N PRO A 62 12.46 10.20 14.73
CA PRO A 62 11.52 10.79 13.75
C PRO A 62 10.19 10.03 13.74
N PRO A 63 9.07 10.74 13.51
CA PRO A 63 7.74 10.11 13.58
C PRO A 63 7.56 8.98 12.56
N ASP A 64 6.74 8.01 12.91
CA ASP A 64 6.42 6.90 12.00
C ASP A 64 5.65 7.38 10.77
N ASP A 65 4.81 8.40 10.94
CA ASP A 65 3.99 8.95 9.87
C ASP A 65 4.34 10.42 9.62
N PRO A 66 5.48 10.69 8.98
CA PRO A 66 5.84 12.08 8.69
C PRO A 66 4.81 12.74 7.77
N PRO A 67 4.57 14.03 7.91
CA PRO A 67 3.64 14.73 7.04
C PRO A 67 4.13 14.73 5.59
N VAL A 68 3.18 14.66 4.67
CA VAL A 68 3.49 14.67 3.24
C VAL A 68 2.96 15.98 2.66
N CYS A 69 3.86 16.75 2.08
CA CYS A 69 3.52 18.02 1.46
C CYS A 69 3.06 17.77 0.02
N VAL A 70 1.98 18.42 -0.37
CA VAL A 70 1.49 18.40 -1.75
C VAL A 70 1.70 19.79 -2.35
N SER A 71 2.47 19.84 -3.43
CA SER A 71 2.79 21.09 -4.12
C SER A 71 1.56 21.69 -4.80
N ASP A 72 1.48 23.02 -4.79
CA ASP A 72 0.42 23.77 -5.49
C ASP A 72 0.44 23.52 -7.02
N SER A 73 1.57 23.09 -7.55
CA SER A 73 1.69 22.77 -8.99
C SER A 73 1.00 21.46 -9.38
N ASN A 74 0.66 20.61 -8.41
CA ASN A 74 0.00 19.34 -8.69
C ASN A 74 -1.49 19.57 -9.01
N ARG A 75 -1.91 19.07 -10.16
CA ARG A 75 -3.32 19.06 -10.55
C ARG A 75 -3.98 17.80 -10.03
N MET A 76 -5.00 17.97 -9.20
CA MET A 76 -5.74 16.86 -8.60
C MET A 76 -6.91 16.40 -9.45
N PHE A 77 -7.52 17.30 -10.20
CA PHE A 77 -8.69 16.98 -11.04
C PHE A 77 -8.29 17.01 -12.52
N THR A 78 -7.98 15.83 -13.05
CA THR A 78 -7.61 15.60 -14.45
C THR A 78 -8.27 14.31 -14.92
N LEU A 79 -8.32 14.09 -16.23
CA LEU A 79 -8.83 12.82 -16.77
C LEU A 79 -7.98 11.63 -16.25
N GLU A 80 -6.68 11.80 -16.18
CA GLU A 80 -5.79 10.73 -15.71
C GLU A 80 -5.97 10.46 -14.22
N SER A 81 -6.21 11.49 -13.39
CA SER A 81 -6.49 11.28 -11.96
C SER A 81 -7.82 10.55 -11.77
N LEU A 82 -8.84 10.90 -12.56
CA LEU A 82 -10.14 10.22 -12.48
C LEU A 82 -10.03 8.74 -12.87
N LYS A 83 -9.25 8.43 -13.91
CA LYS A 83 -8.97 7.05 -14.31
C LYS A 83 -8.26 6.29 -13.18
N ALA A 84 -7.24 6.91 -12.56
CA ALA A 84 -6.47 6.30 -11.46
C ALA A 84 -7.35 6.04 -10.24
N VAL A 85 -8.19 7.01 -9.86
CA VAL A 85 -9.11 6.89 -8.72
C VAL A 85 -10.12 5.76 -8.99
N TRP A 86 -10.69 5.72 -10.20
CA TRP A 86 -11.64 4.66 -10.58
C TRP A 86 -10.99 3.29 -10.51
N HIS A 87 -9.77 3.17 -11.03
CA HIS A 87 -8.99 1.93 -10.97
C HIS A 87 -8.79 1.49 -9.51
N GLY A 88 -8.34 2.39 -8.66
CA GLY A 88 -8.10 2.09 -7.24
C GLY A 88 -9.37 1.68 -6.51
N GLN A 89 -10.50 2.35 -6.78
CA GLN A 89 -11.78 2.00 -6.16
C GLN A 89 -12.28 0.64 -6.61
N LYS A 90 -12.08 0.28 -7.89
CA LYS A 90 -12.43 -1.06 -8.39
C LYS A 90 -11.57 -2.13 -7.70
N LEU A 91 -10.26 -1.91 -7.60
CA LEU A 91 -9.37 -2.88 -6.94
C LEU A 91 -9.80 -3.10 -5.49
N ASP A 92 -10.09 -2.02 -4.77
CA ASP A 92 -10.52 -2.13 -3.36
C ASP A 92 -11.85 -2.88 -3.23
N PHE A 93 -12.78 -2.63 -4.13
CA PHE A 93 -14.10 -3.28 -4.11
C PHE A 93 -14.00 -4.79 -4.37
N PHE A 94 -13.19 -5.17 -5.37
CA PHE A 94 -13.11 -6.56 -5.83
C PHE A 94 -12.01 -7.38 -5.13
N LYS A 95 -11.26 -6.79 -4.21
CA LYS A 95 -10.18 -7.51 -3.53
C LYS A 95 -10.71 -8.72 -2.77
N SER A 96 -9.87 -9.74 -2.64
CA SER A 96 -10.19 -10.93 -1.85
C SER A 96 -9.66 -10.87 -0.42
N ALA A 97 -8.71 -9.97 -0.13
CA ALA A 97 -8.15 -9.81 1.22
C ALA A 97 -9.13 -9.04 2.12
N HIS A 98 -9.57 -9.67 3.20
CA HIS A 98 -10.44 -9.07 4.21
C HIS A 98 -9.99 -9.53 5.59
N VAL A 99 -10.07 -8.65 6.58
CA VAL A 99 -9.72 -8.99 7.97
C VAL A 99 -10.51 -10.22 8.41
N GLY A 100 -9.81 -11.23 8.91
CA GLY A 100 -10.37 -12.49 9.37
C GLY A 100 -10.45 -13.56 8.29
N SER A 101 -10.27 -13.21 7.00
CA SER A 101 -10.27 -14.19 5.92
C SER A 101 -8.88 -14.79 5.70
N LEU A 102 -8.83 -15.89 4.96
CA LEU A 102 -7.57 -16.44 4.47
C LEU A 102 -6.88 -15.38 3.60
N ALA A 103 -5.59 -15.18 3.82
CA ALA A 103 -4.80 -14.24 3.05
C ALA A 103 -4.58 -14.75 1.63
N PRO A 104 -4.83 -13.93 0.62
CA PRO A 104 -4.46 -14.31 -0.75
C PRO A 104 -2.96 -14.59 -0.85
N ASN A 105 -2.61 -15.56 -1.70
CA ASN A 105 -1.20 -15.97 -1.84
C ASN A 105 -0.74 -15.89 -3.31
N PRO A 106 -0.82 -14.70 -3.94
CA PRO A 106 -0.39 -14.55 -5.32
C PRO A 106 1.12 -14.66 -5.47
N GLU A 107 1.53 -14.90 -6.70
CA GLU A 107 2.94 -14.97 -7.09
C GLU A 107 3.55 -13.56 -7.10
N VAL A 108 4.79 -13.47 -6.64
CA VAL A 108 5.62 -12.27 -6.74
C VAL A 108 6.99 -12.68 -7.29
N ILE A 109 7.73 -11.72 -7.81
CA ILE A 109 9.00 -11.99 -8.47
C ILE A 109 10.12 -11.26 -7.70
N GLN A 110 11.19 -11.98 -7.42
CA GLN A 110 12.36 -11.38 -6.75
C GLN A 110 13.08 -10.43 -7.70
N LEU A 111 13.88 -9.54 -7.13
CA LEU A 111 14.57 -8.48 -7.91
C LEU A 111 15.53 -9.01 -8.95
N ASP A 112 15.97 -10.28 -8.86
CA ASP A 112 16.78 -10.91 -9.90
C ASP A 112 16.00 -11.16 -11.19
N GLY A 113 14.66 -11.03 -11.12
CA GLY A 113 13.78 -11.22 -12.28
C GLY A 113 13.56 -12.67 -12.67
N GLN A 114 14.16 -13.62 -11.97
CA GLN A 114 14.12 -15.03 -12.33
C GLN A 114 13.36 -15.87 -11.31
N LYS A 115 13.57 -15.62 -10.02
CA LYS A 115 12.95 -16.42 -8.98
C LYS A 115 11.54 -15.91 -8.69
N ARG A 116 10.58 -16.83 -8.79
CA ARG A 116 9.18 -16.57 -8.48
C ARG A 116 8.85 -17.22 -7.16
N LEU A 117 8.19 -16.47 -6.30
CA LEU A 117 7.76 -16.91 -4.97
C LEU A 117 6.31 -16.51 -4.78
N ARG A 118 5.69 -17.01 -3.73
CA ARG A 118 4.38 -16.53 -3.29
C ARG A 118 4.55 -15.62 -2.09
N ILE A 119 3.59 -14.72 -1.88
CA ILE A 119 3.66 -13.73 -0.80
C ILE A 119 3.87 -14.44 0.55
N LEU A 120 3.13 -15.52 0.82
CA LEU A 120 3.22 -16.19 2.11
C LEU A 120 4.53 -16.99 2.31
N ASP A 121 5.33 -17.19 1.25
CA ASP A 121 6.65 -17.81 1.39
C ASP A 121 7.63 -16.93 2.19
N PHE A 122 7.32 -15.65 2.34
CA PHE A 122 8.15 -14.72 3.12
C PHE A 122 7.87 -14.79 4.63
N ALA A 123 6.81 -15.49 5.04
CA ALA A 123 6.50 -15.70 6.45
C ALA A 123 7.28 -16.91 7.00
N ARG A 124 7.93 -16.74 8.15
CA ARG A 124 8.66 -17.80 8.83
C ARG A 124 7.83 -18.32 10.00
N GLY A 125 7.38 -19.57 9.90
CA GLY A 125 6.60 -20.21 10.96
C GLY A 125 5.30 -19.49 11.25
N LYS A 126 5.05 -19.20 12.53
CA LYS A 126 3.81 -18.55 12.98
C LYS A 126 3.98 -17.05 13.18
N ARG A 127 5.10 -16.48 12.76
CA ARG A 127 5.38 -15.05 12.89
C ARG A 127 4.44 -14.24 12.00
N PRO A 128 4.00 -13.06 12.44
CA PRO A 128 3.26 -12.19 11.53
C PRO A 128 4.13 -11.73 10.37
N LEU A 129 3.53 -11.64 9.19
CA LEU A 129 4.14 -11.09 7.98
C LEU A 129 3.51 -9.74 7.71
N ILE A 130 4.32 -8.70 7.70
CA ILE A 130 3.89 -7.33 7.43
C ILE A 130 4.13 -7.04 5.95
N LEU A 131 3.05 -6.70 5.24
CA LEU A 131 3.09 -6.39 3.81
C LEU A 131 2.93 -4.88 3.62
N ASN A 132 3.77 -4.31 2.76
CA ASN A 132 3.69 -2.91 2.39
C ASN A 132 3.76 -2.80 0.86
N PHE A 133 2.64 -2.44 0.26
CA PHE A 133 2.49 -2.29 -1.20
C PHE A 133 2.66 -0.83 -1.58
N GLY A 134 3.46 -0.57 -2.61
CA GLY A 134 3.63 0.79 -3.08
C GLY A 134 4.59 0.91 -4.26
N SER A 135 4.88 2.16 -4.62
CA SER A 135 5.76 2.47 -5.75
C SER A 135 6.58 3.72 -5.46
N CYS A 136 7.63 3.94 -6.23
CA CYS A 136 8.51 5.10 -6.08
C CYS A 136 7.84 6.43 -6.44
N THR A 137 6.67 6.41 -7.09
CA THR A 137 5.98 7.63 -7.47
C THR A 137 4.85 8.07 -6.54
N UNK A 138 4.53 7.46 -5.13
CA UNK A 138 3.86 7.75 -4.39
C UNK A 138 4.36 8.43 -3.56
N PRO A 139 4.24 9.75 -3.39
CA PRO A 139 4.94 10.50 -2.33
C PRO A 139 4.63 10.06 -0.89
N PRO A 140 3.39 9.75 -0.52
CA PRO A 140 3.15 9.26 0.86
C PRO A 140 3.90 7.98 1.19
N PHE A 141 3.99 7.07 0.24
CA PHE A 141 4.72 5.81 0.42
C PHE A 141 6.21 6.08 0.62
N MET A 142 6.80 6.89 -0.26
CA MET A 142 8.24 7.17 -0.21
C MET A 142 8.62 7.96 1.05
N ALA A 143 7.75 8.86 1.50
CA ALA A 143 7.98 9.63 2.74
C ALA A 143 8.06 8.72 3.97
N ARG A 144 7.34 7.59 3.95
CA ARG A 144 7.25 6.65 5.08
C ARG A 144 8.13 5.41 4.91
N LEU A 145 8.87 5.31 3.81
CA LEU A 145 9.68 4.12 3.52
C LEU A 145 10.76 3.89 4.60
N ARG A 146 11.43 4.96 5.03
CA ARG A 146 12.43 4.87 6.10
C ARG A 146 11.81 4.49 7.44
N SER A 147 10.60 4.97 7.73
CA SER A 147 9.87 4.59 8.94
C SER A 147 9.52 3.11 8.92
N PHE A 148 9.10 2.60 7.76
CA PHE A 148 8.83 1.18 7.58
C PHE A 148 10.11 0.35 7.79
N GLN A 149 11.24 0.81 7.26
CA GLN A 149 12.53 0.14 7.43
C GLN A 149 12.95 0.09 8.92
N ARG A 150 12.79 1.21 9.63
CA ARG A 150 13.08 1.26 11.07
C ARG A 150 12.17 0.28 11.85
N LEU A 151 10.89 0.25 11.47
CA LEU A 151 9.93 -0.69 12.08
C LEU A 151 10.37 -2.13 11.85
N ALA A 152 10.77 -2.46 10.62
CA ALA A 152 11.23 -3.81 10.27
C ALA A 152 12.47 -4.20 11.09
N ALA A 153 13.43 -3.29 11.23
CA ALA A 153 14.64 -3.54 12.03
C ALA A 153 14.30 -3.74 13.51
N HIS A 154 13.36 -2.94 14.03
CA HIS A 154 12.98 -3.00 15.46
C HIS A 154 12.28 -4.31 15.81
N PHE A 155 11.47 -4.86 14.92
CA PHE A 155 10.68 -6.07 15.19
C PHE A 155 11.19 -7.30 14.46
N VAL A 156 12.44 -7.28 13.98
CA VAL A 156 13.03 -8.36 13.17
C VAL A 156 13.00 -9.72 13.92
N ASP A 157 13.05 -9.70 15.24
CA ASP A 157 13.08 -10.93 16.07
C ASP A 157 11.72 -11.64 16.12
N ILE A 158 10.61 -10.93 15.88
CA ILE A 158 9.27 -11.50 16.10
C ILE A 158 8.36 -11.41 14.86
N ALA A 159 8.77 -10.72 13.81
CA ALA A 159 7.92 -10.50 12.63
C ALA A 159 8.77 -10.49 11.36
N ASP A 160 8.13 -10.82 10.25
CA ASP A 160 8.73 -10.75 8.92
C ASP A 160 8.09 -9.59 8.15
N PHE A 161 8.86 -9.00 7.24
CA PHE A 161 8.46 -7.79 6.51
C PHE A 161 8.72 -8.00 5.02
N LEU A 162 7.80 -7.49 4.18
CA LEU A 162 7.94 -7.56 2.74
C LEU A 162 7.39 -6.29 2.10
N LEU A 163 8.24 -5.62 1.33
CA LEU A 163 7.83 -4.58 0.40
C LEU A 163 7.40 -5.26 -0.91
N VAL A 164 6.25 -4.88 -1.43
CA VAL A 164 5.77 -5.39 -2.73
C VAL A 164 5.65 -4.20 -3.68
N TYR A 165 6.52 -4.15 -4.69
CA TYR A 165 6.49 -3.10 -5.70
C TYR A 165 5.35 -3.35 -6.68
N ILE A 166 4.45 -2.38 -6.81
CA ILE A 166 3.27 -2.48 -7.66
C ILE A 166 3.36 -1.49 -8.83
N GLU A 167 2.29 -1.33 -9.60
CA GLU A 167 2.23 -0.33 -10.67
C GLU A 167 2.36 1.09 -10.10
N GLU A 168 2.86 2.00 -10.91
CA GLU A 168 3.17 3.37 -10.47
C GLU A 168 1.90 4.14 -10.11
N ALA A 169 1.94 4.82 -8.96
CA ALA A 169 0.84 5.68 -8.50
C ALA A 169 0.70 6.92 -9.37
N HIS A 170 1.83 7.56 -9.70
CA HIS A 170 1.88 8.79 -10.48
C HIS A 170 2.89 8.64 -11.62
N PRO A 171 2.58 7.79 -12.62
CA PRO A 171 3.51 7.59 -13.73
C PRO A 171 3.67 8.87 -14.55
N SER A 172 4.86 9.04 -15.12
CA SER A 172 5.18 10.26 -15.88
C SER A 172 4.36 10.42 -17.16
N ASP A 173 3.73 9.34 -17.62
CA ASP A 173 2.81 9.32 -18.79
C ASP A 173 1.36 9.13 -18.35
N GLY A 174 1.01 9.49 -17.11
CA GLY A 174 -0.34 9.39 -16.58
C GLY A 174 -0.67 10.55 -15.66
N TRP A 175 -1.16 10.26 -14.44
CA TRP A 175 -1.43 11.28 -13.44
C TRP A 175 -0.12 11.68 -12.76
N VAL A 176 0.58 12.62 -13.33
CA VAL A 176 1.91 13.07 -12.88
C VAL A 176 1.80 13.81 -11.54
N SER A 177 2.75 13.56 -10.65
CA SER A 177 2.96 14.36 -9.43
C SER A 177 4.33 15.04 -9.50
N SER A 178 4.34 16.36 -9.33
CA SER A 178 5.60 17.12 -9.24
C SER A 178 6.35 16.82 -7.94
N ASP A 179 5.67 16.22 -6.97
CA ASP A 179 6.27 15.84 -5.67
C ASP A 179 6.90 14.45 -5.70
N ALA A 180 6.71 13.68 -6.78
CA ALA A 180 7.31 12.36 -6.91
C ALA A 180 8.84 12.48 -7.01
N ALA A 181 9.55 11.72 -6.20
CA ALA A 181 11.02 11.72 -6.19
C ALA A 181 11.59 11.19 -7.51
N TYR A 182 10.83 10.39 -8.23
CA TYR A 182 11.27 9.74 -9.47
C TYR A 182 10.26 9.96 -10.59
N LYS A 183 10.74 10.08 -11.81
CA LYS A 183 9.91 10.16 -13.00
C LYS A 183 9.95 8.81 -13.71
N ILE A 184 8.95 7.99 -13.46
CA ILE A 184 8.86 6.62 -13.98
C ILE A 184 7.56 6.51 -14.79
N PRO A 185 7.63 6.06 -16.06
CA PRO A 185 6.41 5.85 -16.84
C PRO A 185 5.72 4.54 -16.43
N LYS A 186 4.52 4.31 -16.95
CA LYS A 186 3.82 3.04 -16.76
C LYS A 186 4.68 1.89 -17.25
N HIS A 187 4.77 0.84 -16.45
CA HIS A 187 5.59 -0.31 -16.80
C HIS A 187 4.98 -1.04 -18.00
N GLN A 188 5.77 -1.25 -19.04
CA GLN A 188 5.34 -1.98 -20.23
C GLN A 188 5.75 -3.46 -20.17
N CYS A 189 6.73 -3.77 -19.33
CA CYS A 189 7.24 -5.13 -19.18
C CYS A 189 7.82 -5.33 -17.79
N LEU A 190 8.12 -6.57 -17.45
CA LEU A 190 8.67 -6.92 -16.13
C LEU A 190 9.98 -6.18 -15.87
N GLN A 191 10.82 -6.01 -16.89
CA GLN A 191 12.10 -5.33 -16.72
C GLN A 191 11.93 -3.87 -16.27
N ASP A 192 10.89 -3.19 -16.77
CA ASP A 192 10.58 -1.83 -16.31
C ASP A 192 10.25 -1.82 -14.81
N ARG A 193 9.41 -2.78 -14.37
CA ARG A 193 9.01 -2.87 -12.95
C ARG A 193 10.20 -3.22 -12.06
N LEU A 194 11.06 -4.12 -12.52
CA LEU A 194 12.26 -4.50 -11.78
C LEU A 194 13.23 -3.32 -11.64
N ARG A 195 13.43 -2.52 -12.71
CA ARG A 195 14.26 -1.33 -12.63
C ARG A 195 13.72 -0.31 -11.63
N ALA A 196 12.41 -0.10 -11.64
CA ALA A 196 11.76 0.80 -10.69
C ALA A 196 11.92 0.30 -9.24
N ALA A 197 11.72 -1.00 -9.04
CA ALA A 197 11.89 -1.62 -7.71
C ALA A 197 13.33 -1.51 -7.22
N GLN A 198 14.31 -1.52 -8.11
CA GLN A 198 15.71 -1.36 -7.74
C GLN A 198 15.97 0.03 -7.14
N LEU A 199 15.29 1.06 -7.65
CA LEU A 199 15.36 2.41 -7.05
C LEU A 199 14.80 2.41 -5.63
N MET A 200 13.69 1.68 -5.40
CA MET A 200 13.14 1.53 -4.04
C MET A 200 14.13 0.82 -3.11
N ARG A 201 14.84 -0.19 -3.62
CA ARG A 201 15.86 -0.93 -2.86
C ARG A 201 16.93 0.01 -2.31
N GLU A 202 17.31 1.03 -3.09
CA GLU A 202 18.33 2.00 -2.66
C GLU A 202 17.85 2.79 -1.43
N GLY A 203 16.54 3.04 -1.32
CA GLY A 203 15.95 3.75 -0.17
C GLY A 203 15.68 2.86 1.04
N ALA A 204 15.63 1.53 0.86
CA ALA A 204 15.37 0.59 1.95
C ALA A 204 16.16 -0.71 1.71
N PRO A 205 17.50 -0.67 1.80
CA PRO A 205 18.34 -1.79 1.38
C PRO A 205 18.15 -3.07 2.20
N ASP A 206 17.74 -2.95 3.46
CA ASP A 206 17.66 -4.10 4.37
C ASP A 206 16.26 -4.74 4.41
N CYS A 207 15.27 -4.15 3.74
CA CYS A 207 13.93 -4.72 3.69
C CYS A 207 13.81 -5.73 2.54
N PRO A 208 13.27 -6.93 2.79
CA PRO A 208 12.92 -7.82 1.67
C PRO A 208 11.96 -7.11 0.71
N LEU A 209 12.21 -7.27 -0.59
CA LEU A 209 11.48 -6.58 -1.64
C LEU A 209 11.23 -7.55 -2.81
N ALA A 210 9.98 -7.63 -3.23
CA ALA A 210 9.57 -8.37 -4.42
C ALA A 210 8.70 -7.47 -5.30
N VAL A 211 8.50 -7.85 -6.54
CA VAL A 211 7.65 -7.09 -7.46
C VAL A 211 6.39 -7.90 -7.81
N ASP A 212 5.28 -7.19 -7.97
CA ASP A 212 4.03 -7.79 -8.46
C ASP A 212 4.20 -8.24 -9.91
N THR A 213 3.47 -9.25 -10.29
CA THR A 213 3.43 -9.72 -11.68
C THR A 213 2.81 -8.66 -12.59
N MET A 214 3.07 -8.75 -13.90
CA MET A 214 2.60 -7.73 -14.84
C MET A 214 1.08 -7.71 -15.01
N ASP A 215 0.39 -8.79 -14.62
CA ASP A 215 -1.07 -8.80 -14.55
C ASP A 215 -1.61 -8.22 -13.24
N ASN A 216 -0.73 -7.69 -12.38
CA ASN A 216 -1.07 -7.02 -11.12
C ASN A 216 -1.87 -7.94 -10.17
N ALA A 217 -1.47 -9.21 -10.09
CA ALA A 217 -2.19 -10.22 -9.29
C ALA A 217 -2.21 -9.86 -7.80
N SER A 218 -1.10 -9.35 -7.26
CA SER A 218 -1.02 -8.96 -5.84
C SER A 218 -1.84 -7.70 -5.57
N SER A 219 -1.73 -6.70 -6.45
CA SER A 219 -2.52 -5.46 -6.35
C SER A 219 -4.02 -5.77 -6.36
N ALA A 220 -4.44 -6.67 -7.25
CA ALA A 220 -5.86 -7.06 -7.37
C ALA A 220 -6.33 -7.81 -6.12
N ALA A 221 -5.54 -8.79 -5.64
CA ALA A 221 -5.91 -9.61 -4.50
C ALA A 221 -6.03 -8.80 -3.20
N TYR A 222 -5.16 -7.81 -3.01
CA TYR A 222 -5.08 -7.02 -1.79
C TYR A 222 -5.71 -5.63 -1.92
N GLY A 223 -6.22 -5.28 -3.09
CA GLY A 223 -6.79 -3.94 -3.34
C GLY A 223 -5.77 -2.84 -3.09
N ALA A 224 -4.54 -3.04 -3.54
CA ALA A 224 -3.38 -2.30 -3.07
C ALA A 224 -2.90 -1.22 -4.05
N TYR A 225 -3.80 -0.36 -4.48
CA TYR A 225 -3.46 0.78 -5.33
C TYR A 225 -4.03 2.04 -4.66
N PHE A 226 -3.27 3.01 -4.36
CA PHE A 226 -1.87 3.39 -4.70
C PHE A 226 -0.82 2.81 -3.75
N GLU A 227 -1.15 2.59 -2.49
CA GLU A 227 -0.36 1.97 -1.44
C GLU A 227 -1.30 1.29 -0.44
N ARG A 228 -0.81 0.27 0.24
CA ARG A 228 -1.62 -0.42 1.26
C ARG A 228 -0.74 -1.21 2.22
N LEU A 229 -1.21 -1.31 3.47
CA LEU A 229 -0.55 -2.08 4.52
C LEU A 229 -1.43 -3.24 4.97
N TYR A 230 -0.81 -4.39 5.25
CA TYR A 230 -1.48 -5.58 5.80
C TYR A 230 -0.60 -6.26 6.83
N ILE A 231 -1.23 -6.97 7.75
CA ILE A 231 -0.56 -7.94 8.61
C ILE A 231 -1.25 -9.29 8.42
N ILE A 232 -0.45 -10.30 8.11
CA ILE A 232 -0.89 -11.67 7.91
C ILE A 232 -0.28 -12.52 9.02
N GLN A 233 -1.06 -13.38 9.66
CA GLN A 233 -0.53 -14.34 10.63
C GLN A 233 -1.28 -15.65 10.51
N GLU A 234 -0.52 -16.74 10.44
CA GLU A 234 -1.07 -18.09 10.28
C GLU A 234 -2.09 -18.13 9.12
N GLU A 235 -1.67 -17.55 7.99
CA GLU A 235 -2.40 -17.51 6.72
C GLU A 235 -3.69 -16.66 6.75
N LYS A 236 -3.93 -15.89 7.82
CA LYS A 236 -5.11 -15.04 7.95
C LYS A 236 -4.72 -13.56 7.94
N VAL A 237 -5.60 -12.74 7.37
CA VAL A 237 -5.47 -11.28 7.41
C VAL A 237 -5.86 -10.81 8.81
N MET A 238 -4.88 -10.31 9.57
CA MET A 238 -5.08 -9.83 10.94
C MET A 238 -5.30 -8.32 11.01
N TYR A 239 -4.78 -7.57 10.02
CA TYR A 239 -4.89 -6.12 9.95
C TYR A 239 -4.90 -5.71 8.49
N GLN A 240 -5.72 -4.75 8.15
CA GLN A 240 -5.80 -4.13 6.83
C GLN A 240 -5.76 -2.62 7.02
N GLY A 241 -4.75 -1.98 6.44
CA GLY A 241 -4.62 -0.54 6.46
C GLY A 241 -5.70 0.15 5.63
N GLY A 242 -6.00 1.40 5.95
CA GLY A 242 -6.94 2.21 5.21
C GLY A 242 -6.42 2.57 3.82
N ARG A 243 -7.30 3.20 3.04
CA ARG A 243 -6.99 3.66 1.69
C ARG A 243 -6.46 5.09 1.72
N GLY A 244 -5.69 5.41 0.68
CA GLY A 244 -5.19 6.75 0.47
C GLY A 244 -4.16 7.18 1.50
N PRO A 245 -3.64 8.39 1.35
CA PRO A 245 -2.56 8.84 2.25
C PRO A 245 -2.99 8.95 3.72
N GLU A 246 -4.26 9.24 3.99
CA GLU A 246 -4.79 9.36 5.35
C GLU A 246 -4.89 8.01 6.04
N GLY A 247 -5.13 6.94 5.29
CA GLY A 247 -5.27 5.57 5.83
C GLY A 247 -3.99 4.76 5.79
N TYR A 248 -2.91 5.31 5.25
CA TYR A 248 -1.61 4.63 5.15
C TYR A 248 -0.77 5.08 6.34
N LYS A 249 -0.80 4.30 7.43
CA LYS A 249 -0.20 4.69 8.72
C LYS A 249 0.74 3.61 9.26
N ILE A 250 2.03 3.93 9.29
CA ILE A 250 3.05 3.04 9.86
C ILE A 250 2.86 2.91 11.37
N SER A 251 2.37 3.97 12.02
CA SER A 251 2.09 3.96 13.47
C SER A 251 1.08 2.88 13.87
N GLU A 252 0.11 2.57 12.99
CA GLU A 252 -0.86 1.49 13.28
C GLU A 252 -0.18 0.12 13.28
N LEU A 253 0.79 -0.09 12.37
CA LEU A 253 1.60 -1.32 12.38
C LEU A 253 2.40 -1.43 13.67
N ARG A 254 3.02 -0.31 14.10
CA ARG A 254 3.80 -0.29 15.35
C ARG A 254 2.91 -0.65 16.54
N SER A 255 1.74 -0.04 16.64
CA SER A 255 0.79 -0.32 17.73
C SER A 255 0.39 -1.79 17.77
N TRP A 256 0.10 -2.38 16.61
CA TRP A 256 -0.26 -3.79 16.50
C TRP A 256 0.92 -4.68 16.95
N LEU A 257 2.12 -4.36 16.49
CA LEU A 257 3.32 -5.16 16.82
C LEU A 257 3.72 -5.01 18.28
N ASP A 258 3.57 -3.83 18.87
CA ASP A 258 3.80 -3.62 20.33
C ASP A 258 2.84 -4.47 21.14
N GLN A 259 1.57 -4.51 20.77
CA GLN A 259 0.57 -5.36 21.45
C GLN A 259 0.91 -6.84 21.27
N TYR A 260 1.32 -7.24 20.08
CA TYR A 260 1.73 -8.61 19.79
C TYR A 260 2.94 -9.01 20.64
N LYS A 261 3.95 -8.13 20.72
CA LYS A 261 5.15 -8.35 21.54
C LYS A 261 4.78 -8.53 23.01
N THR A 262 3.86 -7.71 23.52
CA THR A 262 3.36 -7.80 24.91
C THR A 262 2.70 -9.16 25.15
N ARG A 263 1.86 -9.63 24.21
CA ARG A 263 1.20 -10.94 24.34
C ARG A 263 2.23 -12.09 24.36
N LEU A 264 3.29 -11.98 23.56
CA LEU A 264 4.36 -13.00 23.55
C LEU A 264 5.11 -13.07 24.88
N GLN A 265 5.24 -11.94 25.60
CA GLN A 265 5.96 -11.84 26.86
C GLN A 265 5.08 -12.18 28.06
N SER A 266 3.75 -12.23 27.90
CA SER A 266 2.82 -12.56 28.99
C SER A 266 2.88 -14.05 29.30
N PRO A 267 2.99 -14.45 30.61
CA PRO A 267 2.97 -15.87 30.97
C PRO A 267 1.60 -16.47 30.63
N SER A 268 1.61 -17.66 30.03
CA SER A 268 0.39 -18.42 29.76
C SER A 268 -0.29 -18.76 31.07
N THR A 269 -1.51 -18.25 31.29
CA THR A 269 -2.32 -18.64 32.45
C THR A 269 -2.87 -20.04 32.13
N VAL A 270 -2.21 -21.07 32.64
CA VAL A 270 -2.75 -22.43 32.58
C VAL A 270 -3.84 -22.50 33.63
N VAL A 271 -5.08 -22.40 33.22
CA VAL A 271 -6.21 -22.67 34.11
C VAL A 271 -6.30 -24.18 34.22
N ILE A 272 -5.75 -24.71 35.32
CA ILE A 272 -5.97 -26.12 35.66
C ILE A 272 -7.37 -26.18 36.22
N GLN A 273 -8.31 -26.70 35.42
CA GLN A 273 -9.63 -27.04 35.97
C GLN A 273 -9.41 -28.33 36.77
N VAL A 274 -9.57 -28.24 38.10
CA VAL A 274 -9.59 -29.37 39.03
C VAL A 274 -11.00 -29.95 39.02
#